data_0179c863de2d4fc3709e25aadf9aed5d
#
_entry.id   0179c863de2d4fc3709e25aadf9aed5d
#
_cell.length_a   1.000
_cell.length_b   1.000
_cell.length_c   1.000
_cell.angle_alpha   90.00
_cell.angle_beta   90.00
_cell.angle_gamma   90.00
#
_symmetry.space_group_name_H-M   'P 1'
#
loop_
_entity.id
_entity.type
_entity.pdbx_description
1 polymer ?
#
loop_
_entity_poly.entity_id
_entity_poly.type
_entity_poly.pdbx_seq_one_letter_code
_entity_poly.pdbx_strand_id
1 'polypeptide(L)'
;MERHLRASRVLLPALAVVIAVAAGIGVSAHRLDEFLQAARIDWSDTGVTIDLALTPGADIADAIVATIDRDRNGVVTADEQDTYAQDVLSGLTATLDGTRLPLRLNDLSFPTADDLRSGNGTIRVRLAAAHSELSNGRHQLFFSNGHQAGHSAYLANALVPASSRVSVISQRRTVDQRELTIDYAVGMAQARVASGGLLVGVVAAVLIVRYTRRDARHA
;
A
#
# COMPACT_ATOMS: atom_id res chain seq x y z
N MET A 1 31.68 29.28 -37.61
CA MET A 1 30.53 28.36 -37.70
C MET A 1 30.80 27.01 -37.07
N GLU A 2 31.78 26.84 -36.18
CA GLU A 2 32.23 25.54 -35.59
C GLU A 2 31.96 25.36 -34.08
N ARG A 3 31.40 26.36 -33.41
CA ARG A 3 31.19 26.29 -31.92
C ARG A 3 29.88 25.56 -31.54
N HIS A 4 28.90 25.45 -32.42
CA HIS A 4 27.60 24.81 -32.09
C HIS A 4 27.60 23.29 -32.23
N LEU A 5 28.56 22.70 -32.92
CA LEU A 5 28.64 21.24 -33.14
C LEU A 5 29.33 20.48 -32.02
N ARG A 6 30.04 21.15 -31.11
CA ARG A 6 30.72 20.49 -29.97
C ARG A 6 29.80 20.30 -28.76
N ALA A 7 28.82 21.16 -28.56
CA ALA A 7 27.87 21.04 -27.45
C ALA A 7 26.92 19.85 -27.60
N SER A 8 26.51 19.54 -28.86
CA SER A 8 25.59 18.42 -29.11
C SER A 8 26.20 17.03 -28.92
N ARG A 9 27.54 16.90 -29.04
CA ARG A 9 28.22 15.61 -28.91
C ARG A 9 28.46 15.19 -27.46
N VAL A 10 28.37 16.11 -26.50
CA VAL A 10 28.56 15.81 -25.08
C VAL A 10 27.21 15.56 -24.39
N LEU A 11 26.13 16.17 -24.88
CA LEU A 11 24.79 16.02 -24.31
C LEU A 11 24.16 14.63 -24.61
N LEU A 12 24.43 14.06 -25.77
CA LEU A 12 23.90 12.74 -26.15
C LEU A 12 24.40 11.58 -25.26
N PRO A 13 25.72 11.45 -24.96
CA PRO A 13 26.18 10.39 -24.06
C PRO A 13 25.75 10.62 -22.60
N ALA A 14 25.63 11.89 -22.13
CA ALA A 14 25.15 12.19 -20.79
C ALA A 14 23.66 11.80 -20.61
N LEU A 15 22.84 12.06 -21.63
CA LEU A 15 21.43 11.67 -21.61
C LEU A 15 21.26 10.14 -21.66
N ALA A 16 22.09 9.44 -22.45
CA ALA A 16 22.09 7.97 -22.53
C ALA A 16 22.49 7.33 -21.19
N VAL A 17 23.43 7.90 -20.44
CA VAL A 17 23.82 7.41 -19.12
C VAL A 17 22.71 7.62 -18.09
N VAL A 18 22.00 8.75 -18.13
CA VAL A 18 20.85 9.00 -17.23
C VAL A 18 19.71 8.04 -17.51
N ILE A 19 19.42 7.72 -18.78
CA ILE A 19 18.39 6.74 -19.15
C ILE A 19 18.82 5.31 -18.76
N ALA A 20 20.09 4.96 -18.91
CA ALA A 20 20.62 3.64 -18.52
C ALA A 20 20.58 3.44 -16.99
N VAL A 21 20.85 4.49 -16.20
CA VAL A 21 20.74 4.46 -14.73
C VAL A 21 19.26 4.34 -14.30
N ALA A 22 18.34 5.01 -15.00
CA ALA A 22 16.91 4.89 -14.73
C ALA A 22 16.32 3.52 -15.13
N ALA A 23 16.87 2.86 -16.15
CA ALA A 23 16.45 1.52 -16.58
C ALA A 23 17.08 0.38 -15.74
N GLY A 24 18.17 0.67 -15.00
CA GLY A 24 18.87 -0.30 -14.16
C GLY A 24 18.36 -0.42 -12.73
N ILE A 25 17.40 0.40 -12.32
CA ILE A 25 16.73 0.24 -11.02
C ILE A 25 15.64 -0.82 -11.21
N GLY A 26 16.04 -2.07 -11.27
CA GLY A 26 15.16 -3.16 -10.93
C GLY A 26 14.73 -2.92 -9.49
N VAL A 27 13.50 -2.44 -9.31
CA VAL A 27 12.88 -2.29 -8.00
C VAL A 27 12.64 -3.69 -7.47
N SER A 28 13.67 -4.31 -6.89
CA SER A 28 13.49 -5.38 -5.95
C SER A 28 12.91 -4.75 -4.68
N ALA A 29 11.60 -4.50 -4.70
CA ALA A 29 10.92 -3.67 -3.70
C ALA A 29 10.58 -4.46 -2.44
N HIS A 30 10.88 -5.77 -2.38
CA HIS A 30 10.61 -6.63 -1.25
C HIS A 30 11.89 -7.13 -0.62
N ARG A 31 12.01 -6.97 0.68
CA ARG A 31 12.95 -7.76 1.46
C ARG A 31 12.42 -9.19 1.46
N LEU A 32 13.31 -10.15 1.20
CA LEU A 32 12.94 -11.56 1.12
C LEU A 32 12.42 -12.13 2.46
N ASP A 33 12.74 -11.46 3.55
CA ASP A 33 12.41 -11.80 4.93
C ASP A 33 11.19 -11.03 5.49
N GLU A 34 10.44 -10.30 4.65
CA GLU A 34 9.28 -9.51 5.09
C GLU A 34 7.98 -9.97 4.41
N PHE A 35 6.87 -9.86 5.15
CA PHE A 35 5.52 -10.04 4.64
C PHE A 35 4.93 -8.67 4.30
N LEU A 36 4.94 -8.29 3.03
CA LEU A 36 4.34 -7.02 2.61
C LEU A 36 2.83 -7.09 2.65
N GLN A 37 2.23 -6.14 3.35
CA GLN A 37 0.79 -5.96 3.47
C GLN A 37 0.41 -4.56 3.01
N ALA A 38 -0.04 -4.44 1.77
CA ALA A 38 -0.42 -3.18 1.16
C ALA A 38 -1.94 -3.01 1.16
N ALA A 39 -2.44 -2.07 1.95
CA ALA A 39 -3.84 -1.69 2.01
C ALA A 39 -4.10 -0.46 1.13
N ARG A 40 -5.07 -0.56 0.24
CA ARG A 40 -5.58 0.53 -0.58
C ARG A 40 -7.03 0.81 -0.16
N ILE A 41 -7.27 1.97 0.39
CA ILE A 41 -8.54 2.36 0.98
C ILE A 41 -9.25 3.34 0.06
N ASP A 42 -10.43 2.97 -0.39
CA ASP A 42 -11.38 3.83 -1.08
C ASP A 42 -12.57 4.10 -0.19
N TRP A 43 -13.10 5.33 -0.21
CA TRP A 43 -14.24 5.70 0.61
C TRP A 43 -15.12 6.72 -0.12
N SER A 44 -16.37 6.71 0.26
CA SER A 44 -17.42 7.61 -0.23
C SER A 44 -18.24 8.17 0.94
N ASP A 45 -19.32 8.86 0.62
CA ASP A 45 -20.32 9.29 1.60
C ASP A 45 -21.27 8.18 2.08
N THR A 46 -21.12 6.93 1.57
CA THR A 46 -21.99 5.79 1.92
C THR A 46 -21.24 4.49 2.24
N GLY A 47 -19.92 4.45 2.10
CA GLY A 47 -19.17 3.23 2.35
C GLY A 47 -17.68 3.35 2.20
N VAL A 48 -16.99 2.30 2.67
CA VAL A 48 -15.54 2.13 2.60
C VAL A 48 -15.25 0.79 1.94
N THR A 49 -14.28 0.75 1.04
CA THR A 49 -13.70 -0.46 0.46
C THR A 49 -12.21 -0.51 0.77
N ILE A 50 -11.70 -1.68 1.16
CA ILE A 50 -10.30 -1.91 1.44
C ILE A 50 -9.83 -3.06 0.55
N ASP A 51 -8.92 -2.76 -0.39
CA ASP A 51 -8.19 -3.78 -1.15
C ASP A 51 -6.87 -4.04 -0.42
N LEU A 52 -6.71 -5.22 0.16
CA LEU A 52 -5.51 -5.66 0.86
C LEU A 52 -4.75 -6.65 -0.01
N ALA A 53 -3.50 -6.33 -0.33
CA ALA A 53 -2.57 -7.20 -1.03
C ALA A 53 -1.51 -7.72 -0.04
N LEU A 54 -1.42 -9.04 0.09
CA LEU A 54 -0.55 -9.74 1.01
C LEU A 54 0.48 -10.53 0.20
N THR A 55 1.74 -10.13 0.25
CA THR A 55 2.82 -10.74 -0.54
C THR A 55 3.95 -11.18 0.40
N PRO A 56 4.11 -12.49 0.67
CA PRO A 56 5.22 -12.97 1.46
C PRO A 56 6.53 -12.85 0.67
N GLY A 57 7.61 -12.46 1.34
CA GLY A 57 8.94 -12.62 0.79
C GLY A 57 9.34 -14.11 0.76
N ALA A 58 10.23 -14.49 -0.16
CA ALA A 58 10.57 -15.89 -0.41
C ALA A 58 11.09 -16.62 0.84
N ASP A 59 11.85 -15.94 1.71
CA ASP A 59 12.48 -16.56 2.89
C ASP A 59 11.46 -16.91 3.99
N ILE A 60 10.28 -16.29 3.99
CA ILE A 60 9.22 -16.54 4.97
C ILE A 60 7.97 -17.18 4.36
N ALA A 61 7.94 -17.35 3.05
CA ALA A 61 6.77 -17.82 2.34
C ALA A 61 6.30 -19.20 2.81
N ASP A 62 7.20 -20.13 3.09
CA ASP A 62 6.85 -21.46 3.63
C ASP A 62 6.13 -21.36 4.99
N ALA A 63 6.57 -20.45 5.87
CA ALA A 63 5.92 -20.21 7.14
C ALA A 63 4.51 -19.62 6.95
N ILE A 64 4.33 -18.70 6.01
CA ILE A 64 3.02 -18.13 5.68
C ILE A 64 2.10 -19.20 5.07
N VAL A 65 2.59 -19.97 4.09
CA VAL A 65 1.82 -21.07 3.48
C VAL A 65 1.38 -22.08 4.55
N ALA A 66 2.24 -22.43 5.50
CA ALA A 66 1.89 -23.35 6.60
C ALA A 66 0.81 -22.82 7.55
N THR A 67 0.57 -21.51 7.59
CA THR A 67 -0.58 -20.93 8.34
C THR A 67 -1.88 -21.03 7.56
N ILE A 68 -1.82 -21.18 6.23
CA ILE A 68 -2.96 -21.28 5.32
C ILE A 68 -3.33 -22.75 5.09
N ASP A 69 -2.39 -23.54 4.57
CA ASP A 69 -2.49 -25.00 4.35
C ASP A 69 -2.35 -25.72 5.70
N ARG A 70 -3.48 -25.81 6.43
CA ARG A 70 -3.51 -26.30 7.82
C ARG A 70 -3.29 -27.79 7.94
N ASP A 71 -3.78 -28.56 6.99
CA ASP A 71 -3.61 -30.02 6.93
C ASP A 71 -2.26 -30.43 6.28
N ARG A 72 -1.52 -29.45 5.73
CA ARG A 72 -0.19 -29.60 5.12
C ARG A 72 -0.14 -30.59 3.97
N ASN A 73 -1.23 -30.65 3.20
CA ASN A 73 -1.33 -31.52 2.03
C ASN A 73 -0.74 -30.90 0.75
N GLY A 74 -0.32 -29.62 0.81
CA GLY A 74 0.25 -28.86 -0.31
C GLY A 74 -0.80 -28.18 -1.21
N VAL A 75 -2.08 -28.33 -0.90
CA VAL A 75 -3.20 -27.75 -1.67
C VAL A 75 -3.98 -26.81 -0.76
N VAL A 76 -4.02 -25.54 -1.10
CA VAL A 76 -4.84 -24.56 -0.36
C VAL A 76 -6.29 -24.65 -0.83
N THR A 77 -7.13 -25.28 -0.02
CA THR A 77 -8.55 -25.46 -0.30
C THR A 77 -9.34 -24.17 -0.10
N ALA A 78 -10.58 -24.10 -0.63
CA ALA A 78 -11.47 -22.95 -0.44
C ALA A 78 -11.76 -22.69 1.05
N ASP A 79 -11.98 -23.73 1.84
CA ASP A 79 -12.25 -23.61 3.29
C ASP A 79 -11.03 -23.02 4.05
N GLU A 80 -9.81 -23.37 3.63
CA GLU A 80 -8.58 -22.80 4.19
C GLU A 80 -8.40 -21.35 3.77
N GLN A 81 -8.69 -21.02 2.52
CA GLN A 81 -8.68 -19.65 2.03
C GLN A 81 -9.66 -18.77 2.82
N ASP A 82 -10.89 -19.23 3.01
CA ASP A 82 -11.91 -18.52 3.79
C ASP A 82 -11.49 -18.36 5.25
N THR A 83 -10.95 -19.42 5.85
CA THR A 83 -10.46 -19.37 7.23
C THR A 83 -9.32 -18.35 7.38
N TYR A 84 -8.37 -18.36 6.47
CA TYR A 84 -7.28 -17.38 6.47
C TYR A 84 -7.78 -15.95 6.26
N ALA A 85 -8.75 -15.75 5.37
CA ALA A 85 -9.36 -14.43 5.17
C ALA A 85 -10.07 -13.91 6.44
N GLN A 86 -10.69 -14.78 7.24
CA GLN A 86 -11.25 -14.40 8.54
C GLN A 86 -10.16 -14.04 9.55
N ASP A 87 -9.04 -14.76 9.57
CA ASP A 87 -7.89 -14.40 10.42
C ASP A 87 -7.34 -13.02 10.04
N VAL A 88 -7.19 -12.73 8.75
CA VAL A 88 -6.82 -11.40 8.24
C VAL A 88 -7.81 -10.35 8.71
N LEU A 89 -9.11 -10.58 8.49
CA LEU A 89 -10.18 -9.66 8.87
C LEU A 89 -10.18 -9.35 10.37
N SER A 90 -9.90 -10.35 11.21
CA SER A 90 -9.84 -10.18 12.67
C SER A 90 -8.73 -9.22 13.12
N GLY A 91 -7.64 -9.14 12.35
CA GLY A 91 -6.51 -8.24 12.58
C GLY A 91 -6.74 -6.81 12.12
N LEU A 92 -7.85 -6.53 11.42
CA LEU A 92 -8.14 -5.21 10.87
C LEU A 92 -9.10 -4.41 11.73
N THR A 93 -8.89 -3.12 11.77
CA THR A 93 -9.82 -2.16 12.39
C THR A 93 -10.06 -1.00 11.44
N ALA A 94 -11.33 -0.66 11.23
CA ALA A 94 -11.72 0.57 10.56
C ALA A 94 -12.79 1.26 11.42
N THR A 95 -12.66 2.58 11.59
CA THR A 95 -13.68 3.39 12.29
C THR A 95 -14.01 4.64 11.48
N LEU A 96 -15.26 5.05 11.56
CA LEU A 96 -15.78 6.30 11.02
C LEU A 96 -16.29 7.14 12.17
N ASP A 97 -15.72 8.32 12.37
CA ASP A 97 -16.02 9.22 13.49
C ASP A 97 -15.99 8.50 14.85
N GLY A 98 -14.98 7.60 15.02
CA GLY A 98 -14.79 6.79 16.22
C GLY A 98 -15.70 5.54 16.31
N THR A 99 -16.70 5.40 15.42
CA THR A 99 -17.59 4.24 15.41
C THR A 99 -16.98 3.13 14.54
N ARG A 100 -16.88 1.89 15.05
CA ARG A 100 -16.33 0.75 14.31
C ARG A 100 -17.20 0.41 13.10
N LEU A 101 -16.56 0.29 11.94
CA LEU A 101 -17.19 -0.16 10.72
C LEU A 101 -17.24 -1.70 10.67
N PRO A 102 -18.39 -2.29 10.30
CA PRO A 102 -18.53 -3.74 10.18
C PRO A 102 -17.95 -4.23 8.83
N LEU A 103 -16.62 -4.31 8.75
CA LEU A 103 -15.95 -4.84 7.57
C LEU A 103 -16.42 -6.26 7.26
N ARG A 104 -16.71 -6.54 5.99
CA ARG A 104 -17.09 -7.85 5.48
C ARG A 104 -16.24 -8.22 4.29
N LEU A 105 -15.94 -9.51 4.16
CA LEU A 105 -15.29 -10.05 2.98
C LEU A 105 -16.21 -9.86 1.77
N ASN A 106 -15.69 -9.23 0.71
CA ASN A 106 -16.41 -8.97 -0.54
C ASN A 106 -15.83 -9.77 -1.70
N ASP A 107 -14.51 -9.96 -1.72
CA ASP A 107 -13.82 -10.75 -2.74
C ASP A 107 -12.52 -11.32 -2.19
N LEU A 108 -12.09 -12.48 -2.68
CA LEU A 108 -10.91 -13.19 -2.24
C LEU A 108 -10.24 -13.86 -3.44
N SER A 109 -8.94 -13.69 -3.56
CA SER A 109 -8.13 -14.33 -4.59
C SER A 109 -6.82 -14.82 -4.02
N PHE A 110 -6.55 -16.12 -4.23
CA PHE A 110 -5.31 -16.78 -3.85
C PHE A 110 -4.51 -17.18 -5.09
N PRO A 111 -3.20 -16.94 -5.10
CA PRO A 111 -2.30 -17.57 -6.07
C PRO A 111 -2.07 -19.05 -5.69
N THR A 112 -1.32 -19.78 -6.51
CA THR A 112 -0.90 -21.14 -6.16
C THR A 112 0.06 -21.11 -4.95
N ALA A 113 0.13 -22.23 -4.21
CA ALA A 113 1.10 -22.35 -3.12
C ALA A 113 2.55 -22.17 -3.60
N ASP A 114 2.86 -22.62 -4.83
CA ASP A 114 4.19 -22.50 -5.42
C ASP A 114 4.51 -21.04 -5.80
N ASP A 115 3.52 -20.27 -6.28
CA ASP A 115 3.71 -18.83 -6.52
C ASP A 115 3.97 -18.09 -5.21
N LEU A 116 3.26 -18.43 -4.13
CA LEU A 116 3.52 -17.87 -2.81
C LEU A 116 4.93 -18.17 -2.34
N ARG A 117 5.37 -19.45 -2.41
CA ARG A 117 6.70 -19.89 -1.98
C ARG A 117 7.83 -19.23 -2.75
N SER A 118 7.60 -18.95 -4.03
CA SER A 118 8.59 -18.25 -4.86
C SER A 118 8.65 -16.74 -4.62
N GLY A 119 7.78 -16.18 -3.77
CA GLY A 119 7.68 -14.74 -3.53
C GLY A 119 7.00 -13.96 -4.69
N ASN A 120 6.44 -14.68 -5.68
CA ASN A 120 5.76 -14.07 -6.83
C ASN A 120 4.24 -13.97 -6.64
N GLY A 121 3.70 -14.68 -5.64
CA GLY A 121 2.27 -14.74 -5.36
C GLY A 121 1.81 -13.62 -4.45
N THR A 122 0.63 -13.08 -4.72
CA THR A 122 -0.04 -12.08 -3.87
C THR A 122 -1.46 -12.55 -3.57
N ILE A 123 -1.77 -12.74 -2.28
CA ILE A 123 -3.13 -12.97 -1.82
C ILE A 123 -3.85 -11.62 -1.84
N ARG A 124 -5.05 -11.57 -2.40
CA ARG A 124 -5.88 -10.37 -2.45
C ARG A 124 -7.14 -10.57 -1.65
N VAL A 125 -7.35 -9.67 -0.69
CA VAL A 125 -8.55 -9.67 0.16
C VAL A 125 -9.24 -8.32 -0.03
N ARG A 126 -10.44 -8.33 -0.60
CA ARG A 126 -11.28 -7.14 -0.72
C ARG A 126 -12.34 -7.14 0.37
N LEU A 127 -12.36 -6.08 1.13
CA LEU A 127 -13.29 -5.86 2.22
C LEU A 127 -14.17 -4.65 1.93
N ALA A 128 -15.40 -4.68 2.41
CA ALA A 128 -16.31 -3.53 2.31
C ALA A 128 -17.09 -3.34 3.61
N ALA A 129 -17.42 -2.08 3.90
CA ALA A 129 -18.38 -1.70 4.92
C ALA A 129 -19.26 -0.59 4.38
N ALA A 130 -20.59 -0.80 4.45
CA ALA A 130 -21.56 0.26 4.20
C ALA A 130 -21.85 1.02 5.48
N HIS A 131 -22.15 2.29 5.35
CA HIS A 131 -22.68 3.14 6.42
C HIS A 131 -23.76 4.06 5.85
N SER A 132 -24.53 4.68 6.73
CA SER A 132 -25.52 5.67 6.33
C SER A 132 -24.84 6.85 5.61
N GLU A 133 -25.58 7.49 4.70
CA GLU A 133 -25.07 8.69 4.04
C GLU A 133 -24.62 9.73 5.07
N LEU A 134 -23.41 10.24 4.87
CA LEU A 134 -22.81 11.19 5.79
C LEU A 134 -23.43 12.58 5.64
N SER A 135 -23.65 13.24 6.76
CA SER A 135 -24.05 14.64 6.79
C SER A 135 -22.95 15.54 6.23
N ASN A 136 -23.34 16.76 5.81
CA ASN A 136 -22.34 17.76 5.45
C ASN A 136 -21.52 18.14 6.69
N GLY A 137 -20.20 18.16 6.54
CA GLY A 137 -19.31 18.47 7.66
C GLY A 137 -17.96 17.78 7.58
N ARG A 138 -17.26 17.80 8.71
CA ARG A 138 -15.96 17.10 8.87
C ARG A 138 -16.18 15.71 9.42
N HIS A 139 -15.44 14.77 8.85
CA HIS A 139 -15.46 13.36 9.22
C HIS A 139 -14.03 12.83 9.32
N GLN A 140 -13.86 11.74 10.06
CA GLN A 140 -12.58 11.07 10.21
C GLN A 140 -12.75 9.58 9.95
N LEU A 141 -11.97 9.05 8.99
CA LEU A 141 -11.79 7.62 8.78
C LEU A 141 -10.45 7.21 9.38
N PHE A 142 -10.47 6.19 10.25
CA PHE A 142 -9.27 5.54 10.78
C PHE A 142 -9.23 4.09 10.30
N PHE A 143 -8.03 3.63 9.94
CA PHE A 143 -7.72 2.26 9.57
C PHE A 143 -6.46 1.79 10.30
N SER A 144 -6.46 0.55 10.77
CA SER A 144 -5.29 -0.13 11.32
C SER A 144 -5.23 -1.59 10.84
N ASN A 145 -4.02 -2.06 10.50
CA ASN A 145 -3.73 -3.44 10.16
C ASN A 145 -2.80 -4.04 11.21
N GLY A 146 -3.30 -4.96 12.05
CA GLY A 146 -2.53 -5.70 13.04
C GLY A 146 -2.26 -7.15 12.67
N HIS A 147 -2.64 -7.59 11.44
CA HIS A 147 -2.42 -8.96 11.01
C HIS A 147 -0.92 -9.27 10.94
N GLN A 148 -0.48 -10.36 11.57
CA GLN A 148 0.90 -10.89 11.57
C GLN A 148 1.99 -9.84 11.84
N ALA A 149 1.86 -9.07 12.92
CA ALA A 149 2.70 -7.91 13.22
C ALA A 149 4.23 -8.21 13.34
N GLY A 150 4.64 -9.46 13.57
CA GLY A 150 6.03 -9.81 13.89
C GLY A 150 7.00 -9.74 12.70
N HIS A 151 6.52 -9.97 11.47
CA HIS A 151 7.35 -10.06 10.26
C HIS A 151 6.80 -9.23 9.09
N SER A 152 5.90 -8.28 9.38
CA SER A 152 5.19 -7.54 8.35
C SER A 152 5.76 -6.16 8.10
N ALA A 153 5.86 -5.81 6.80
CA ALA A 153 5.98 -4.45 6.32
C ALA A 153 4.60 -3.97 5.87
N TYR A 154 4.14 -2.84 6.41
CA TYR A 154 2.82 -2.30 6.11
C TYR A 154 2.89 -1.11 5.18
N LEU A 155 1.86 -0.98 4.34
CA LEU A 155 1.66 0.17 3.48
C LEU A 155 0.17 0.50 3.41
N ALA A 156 -0.29 1.49 4.18
CA ALA A 156 -1.66 1.96 4.12
C ALA A 156 -1.78 3.22 3.27
N ASN A 157 -2.53 3.14 2.18
CA ASN A 157 -2.77 4.24 1.24
C ASN A 157 -4.27 4.49 1.06
N ALA A 158 -4.63 5.76 1.03
CA ALA A 158 -5.96 6.21 0.68
C ALA A 158 -5.99 6.63 -0.79
N LEU A 159 -7.03 6.23 -1.51
CA LEU A 159 -7.31 6.72 -2.85
C LEU A 159 -7.88 8.14 -2.78
N VAL A 160 -7.85 8.84 -3.91
CA VAL A 160 -8.59 10.09 -4.05
C VAL A 160 -10.07 9.74 -4.22
N PRO A 161 -10.98 10.28 -3.37
CA PRO A 161 -12.40 9.97 -3.50
C PRO A 161 -12.95 10.32 -4.88
N ALA A 162 -13.75 9.42 -5.46
CA ALA A 162 -14.38 9.66 -6.75
C ALA A 162 -15.52 10.69 -6.65
N SER A 163 -16.15 10.82 -5.49
CA SER A 163 -17.23 11.78 -5.25
C SER A 163 -16.70 13.21 -5.09
N SER A 164 -17.20 14.13 -5.90
CA SER A 164 -16.90 15.57 -5.76
C SER A 164 -17.44 16.19 -4.46
N ARG A 165 -18.33 15.49 -3.74
CA ARG A 165 -18.83 15.89 -2.43
C ARG A 165 -17.80 15.66 -1.31
N VAL A 166 -16.81 14.79 -1.54
CA VAL A 166 -15.81 14.42 -0.54
C VAL A 166 -14.48 15.11 -0.85
N SER A 167 -13.94 15.84 0.11
CA SER A 167 -12.64 16.50 -0.01
C SER A 167 -11.73 16.13 1.15
N VAL A 168 -10.51 15.64 0.84
CA VAL A 168 -9.50 15.30 1.83
C VAL A 168 -8.93 16.56 2.46
N ILE A 169 -8.91 16.60 3.78
CA ILE A 169 -8.32 17.70 4.58
C ILE A 169 -6.90 17.35 4.97
N SER A 170 -6.70 16.15 5.54
CA SER A 170 -5.39 15.67 5.96
C SER A 170 -5.31 14.16 5.95
N GLN A 171 -4.09 13.63 5.84
CA GLN A 171 -3.78 12.21 6.04
C GLN A 171 -2.57 12.07 6.96
N ARG A 172 -2.68 11.21 7.96
CA ARG A 172 -1.60 10.89 8.90
C ARG A 172 -1.40 9.39 8.94
N ARG A 173 -0.14 8.96 8.96
CA ARG A 173 0.27 7.55 9.08
C ARG A 173 1.22 7.39 10.25
N THR A 174 1.18 6.22 10.87
CA THR A 174 2.23 5.80 11.81
C THR A 174 3.55 5.58 11.06
N VAL A 175 4.66 5.56 11.79
CA VAL A 175 6.02 5.39 11.21
C VAL A 175 6.15 4.05 10.49
N ASP A 176 5.52 3.01 11.03
CA ASP A 176 5.45 1.66 10.47
C ASP A 176 4.38 1.52 9.36
N GLN A 177 3.66 2.59 9.05
CA GLN A 177 2.60 2.66 8.04
C GLN A 177 1.43 1.67 8.26
N ARG A 178 1.31 1.12 9.46
CA ARG A 178 0.25 0.19 9.84
C ARG A 178 -1.09 0.87 10.04
N GLU A 179 -1.07 2.15 10.46
CA GLU A 179 -2.26 2.95 10.74
C GLU A 179 -2.34 4.13 9.79
N LEU A 180 -3.55 4.44 9.36
CA LEU A 180 -3.88 5.58 8.54
C LEU A 180 -5.10 6.30 9.12
N THR A 181 -4.96 7.59 9.36
CA THR A 181 -6.07 8.49 9.70
C THR A 181 -6.30 9.47 8.55
N ILE A 182 -7.52 9.60 8.11
CA ILE A 182 -7.94 10.52 7.04
C ILE A 182 -8.98 11.45 7.61
N ASP A 183 -8.67 12.75 7.68
CA ASP A 183 -9.66 13.79 7.95
C ASP A 183 -10.18 14.30 6.61
N TYR A 184 -11.48 14.34 6.44
CA TYR A 184 -12.12 14.78 5.21
C TYR A 184 -13.42 15.56 5.47
N ALA A 185 -13.92 16.23 4.45
CA ALA A 185 -15.18 16.95 4.50
C ALA A 185 -16.15 16.42 3.45
N VAL A 186 -17.44 16.39 3.81
CA VAL A 186 -18.55 16.05 2.91
C VAL A 186 -19.40 17.29 2.67
N GLY A 187 -19.76 17.54 1.40
CA GLY A 187 -20.68 18.61 1.00
C GLY A 187 -20.17 20.03 1.22
N MET A 188 -18.94 20.22 1.69
CA MET A 188 -18.32 21.54 1.81
C MET A 188 -17.69 21.91 0.48
N ALA A 189 -18.05 23.09 -0.07
CA ALA A 189 -17.40 23.61 -1.26
C ALA A 189 -15.88 23.65 -1.01
N GLN A 190 -15.11 23.05 -1.92
CA GLN A 190 -13.65 23.13 -1.86
C GLN A 190 -13.27 24.62 -1.94
N ALA A 191 -12.76 25.17 -0.83
CA ALA A 191 -11.86 26.30 -0.97
C ALA A 191 -10.69 25.75 -1.84
N ARG A 192 -10.57 26.25 -3.08
CA ARG A 192 -9.46 25.90 -3.96
C ARG A 192 -8.15 26.28 -3.27
N VAL A 193 -7.63 25.39 -2.47
CA VAL A 193 -6.22 25.45 -2.09
C VAL A 193 -5.48 25.12 -3.37
N ALA A 194 -4.84 26.12 -3.96
CA ALA A 194 -3.89 25.94 -5.04
C ALA A 194 -2.70 25.14 -4.49
N SER A 195 -2.87 23.81 -4.45
CA SER A 195 -1.83 22.88 -4.02
C SER A 195 -0.85 22.77 -5.17
N GLY A 196 0.21 23.60 -5.09
CA GLY A 196 1.40 23.38 -5.89
C GLY A 196 1.86 21.93 -5.70
N GLY A 197 2.00 21.21 -6.81
CA GLY A 197 2.42 19.80 -6.85
C GLY A 197 3.86 19.61 -6.41
N LEU A 198 4.13 19.56 -5.10
CA LEU A 198 5.51 19.42 -4.57
C LEU A 198 5.69 18.31 -3.53
N LEU A 199 4.71 17.47 -3.27
CA LEU A 199 4.80 16.51 -2.14
C LEU A 199 5.10 15.05 -2.52
N VAL A 200 5.04 14.67 -3.79
CA VAL A 200 5.36 13.29 -4.21
C VAL A 200 6.87 13.06 -4.36
N GLY A 201 7.64 14.13 -4.65
CA GLY A 201 9.09 14.04 -4.85
C GLY A 201 9.94 13.90 -3.57
N VAL A 202 9.44 14.36 -2.42
CA VAL A 202 10.24 14.46 -1.19
C VAL A 202 10.38 13.12 -0.47
N VAL A 203 9.37 12.26 -0.52
CA VAL A 203 9.41 10.95 0.17
C VAL A 203 10.39 9.99 -0.54
N ALA A 204 10.42 9.98 -1.86
CA ALA A 204 11.37 9.18 -2.63
C ALA A 204 12.83 9.65 -2.39
N ALA A 205 13.06 10.96 -2.31
CA ALA A 205 14.40 11.51 -2.09
C ALA A 205 14.93 11.21 -0.68
N VAL A 206 14.09 11.19 0.36
CA VAL A 206 14.51 10.90 1.74
C VAL A 206 14.87 9.42 1.92
N LEU A 207 14.18 8.51 1.25
CA LEU A 207 14.49 7.08 1.27
C LEU A 207 15.81 6.79 0.55
N ILE A 208 16.06 7.43 -0.59
CA ILE A 208 17.33 7.28 -1.34
C ILE A 208 18.52 7.81 -0.52
N VAL A 209 18.41 8.97 0.13
CA VAL A 209 19.48 9.56 0.94
C VAL A 209 19.78 8.74 2.20
N ARG A 210 18.79 8.09 2.81
CA ARG A 210 19.02 7.19 3.95
C ARG A 210 19.68 5.88 3.54
N TYR A 211 19.34 5.36 2.38
CA TYR A 211 19.94 4.12 1.85
C TYR A 211 21.44 4.31 1.54
N THR A 212 21.81 5.37 0.80
CA THR A 212 23.21 5.63 0.42
C THR A 212 24.13 5.98 1.59
N ARG A 213 23.58 6.53 2.71
CA ARG A 213 24.36 6.82 3.93
C ARG A 213 24.63 5.60 4.81
N ARG A 214 23.93 4.50 4.63
CA ARG A 214 24.14 3.28 5.40
C ARG A 214 25.27 2.42 4.82
N ASP A 215 25.39 2.36 3.51
CA ASP A 215 26.48 1.62 2.83
C ASP A 215 27.85 2.27 3.02
N ALA A 216 27.92 3.59 3.20
CA ALA A 216 29.16 4.31 3.45
C ALA A 216 29.74 4.15 4.87
N ARG A 217 29.07 3.42 5.79
CA ARG A 217 29.54 3.15 7.16
C ARG A 217 30.07 1.74 7.38
N HIS A 218 30.03 0.90 6.35
CA HIS A 218 30.52 -0.48 6.39
C HIS A 218 31.59 -0.79 5.35
N ALA A 219 32.20 0.26 4.73
CA ALA A 219 33.40 0.15 3.89
C ALA A 219 34.64 0.68 4.63
#